data_ea1432a1ebe86c72252de4b6f59ee468
#
_entry.id   ea1432a1ebe86c72252de4b6f59ee468
#
_cell.length_a   1.000
_cell.length_b   1.000
_cell.length_c   1.000
_cell.angle_alpha   90.00
_cell.angle_beta   90.00
_cell.angle_gamma   90.00
#
_symmetry.space_group_name_H-M   'P 1'
#
loop_
_entity.id
_entity.type
_entity.pdbx_description
1 polymer ?
#
loop_
_entity_poly.entity_id
_entity_poly.type
_entity_poly.pdbx_seq_one_letter_code
_entity_poly.pdbx_strand_id
1 'polypeptide(L)'
;MPMKRLFRAQILFLVILNSCSNGEESTSTPANQATATTTTSTTTTTLAPEPPSISDLLNASYPLNIAHAGGDQDYPHSTMYAFQQAVVEGADILEMDVRITADGVLVVHHDETVDGNTGVSGTVSEMTVAELQLLDNAWWWSPTCWPCRDLGEGDYPLRGARTGYTSPPDGFTAEDFRIETFFDIASAFPEMPLDVEIKDDGALASGAIAALISDIDALNRRDSVIVASFSSDVIAEFKQAAGPDIATSPGTDEMVGWVLNGEPLGDHAVVQVPPFYGDVEVLVPSFFETAKTAGVDVWVWMSDTSQENYDYYLELVAMGADGIINGRPEAMERVSQ
;
A
#
# COMPACT_ATOMS: atom_id res chain seq x y z
N MET A 1 -10.53 0.61 55.29
CA MET A 1 -9.37 0.38 56.17
C MET A 1 -9.10 -1.12 56.27
N PRO A 2 -7.84 -1.59 56.28
CA PRO A 2 -6.55 -0.97 55.97
C PRO A 2 -5.81 -1.66 54.80
N MET A 3 -4.96 -0.97 54.13
CA MET A 3 -3.52 -0.66 54.31
C MET A 3 -2.57 -1.53 53.46
N LYS A 4 -1.99 -0.86 52.49
CA LYS A 4 -0.63 -0.84 51.94
C LYS A 4 0.31 -2.04 52.15
N ARG A 5 0.98 -2.48 51.07
CA ARG A 5 2.45 -2.62 51.08
C ARG A 5 3.03 -2.39 49.68
N LEU A 6 3.93 -1.40 49.59
CA LEU A 6 4.91 -1.19 48.54
C LEU A 6 5.96 -2.31 48.55
N PHE A 7 6.42 -2.74 47.39
CA PHE A 7 7.76 -3.29 47.22
C PHE A 7 8.47 -2.58 46.06
N ARG A 8 9.47 -1.78 46.43
CA ARG A 8 10.54 -1.29 45.53
C ARG A 8 11.60 -2.40 45.48
N ALA A 9 12.05 -2.74 44.28
CA ALA A 9 13.32 -3.42 44.07
C ALA A 9 14.17 -2.57 43.13
N GLN A 10 15.23 -1.99 43.68
CA GLN A 10 16.36 -1.41 42.97
C GLN A 10 17.22 -2.55 42.45
N ILE A 11 17.62 -2.49 41.20
CA ILE A 11 18.72 -3.28 40.66
C ILE A 11 19.81 -2.36 40.17
N LEU A 12 20.96 -2.59 40.72
CA LEU A 12 22.24 -1.91 40.72
C LEU A 12 23.00 -2.13 39.41
N PHE A 13 23.48 -1.05 38.80
CA PHE A 13 24.47 -1.08 37.73
C PHE A 13 25.82 -1.55 38.23
N LEU A 14 26.43 -2.51 37.55
CA LEU A 14 27.83 -2.86 37.74
C LEU A 14 28.60 -2.59 36.43
N VAL A 15 29.42 -1.53 36.47
CA VAL A 15 30.42 -1.20 35.47
C VAL A 15 31.68 -1.97 35.81
N ILE A 16 32.20 -2.76 34.88
CA ILE A 16 33.56 -3.34 34.99
C ILE A 16 34.43 -2.69 33.92
N LEU A 17 35.29 -1.82 34.36
CA LEU A 17 36.49 -1.36 33.64
C LEU A 17 37.59 -2.39 33.86
N ASN A 18 38.21 -2.86 32.76
CA ASN A 18 39.49 -3.55 32.85
C ASN A 18 40.49 -2.91 31.90
N SER A 19 41.39 -2.11 32.50
CA SER A 19 42.66 -1.71 31.89
C SER A 19 43.71 -2.71 32.28
N CYS A 20 44.53 -3.15 31.32
CA CYS A 20 45.92 -3.51 31.59
C CYS A 20 46.78 -3.34 30.33
N SER A 21 47.73 -2.47 30.45
CA SER A 21 48.87 -2.26 29.62
C SER A 21 49.92 -3.36 29.87
N ASN A 22 50.66 -3.79 28.84
CA ASN A 22 52.10 -3.96 28.97
C ASN A 22 52.74 -3.99 27.56
N GLY A 23 53.79 -3.21 27.41
CA GLY A 23 54.61 -3.09 26.24
C GLY A 23 55.73 -4.15 26.23
N GLU A 24 56.25 -4.41 25.07
CA GLU A 24 57.64 -4.86 24.85
C GLU A 24 58.12 -4.31 23.51
N GLU A 25 59.30 -3.68 23.58
CA GLU A 25 60.13 -3.23 22.44
C GLU A 25 60.74 -4.43 21.69
N SER A 26 60.82 -4.35 20.37
CA SER A 26 61.82 -5.07 19.60
C SER A 26 62.07 -4.43 18.25
N THR A 27 63.26 -3.85 18.15
CA THR A 27 64.23 -3.72 17.03
C THR A 27 63.78 -3.63 15.60
N SER A 28 64.18 -2.52 15.00
CA SER A 28 64.13 -2.11 13.60
C SER A 28 65.00 -2.97 12.65
N THR A 29 64.50 -3.30 11.47
CA THR A 29 65.27 -3.51 10.25
C THR A 29 64.52 -2.88 9.06
N PRO A 30 65.17 -2.13 8.14
CA PRO A 30 64.47 -1.42 7.09
C PRO A 30 64.16 -2.33 5.90
N ALA A 31 62.91 -2.36 5.48
CA ALA A 31 62.49 -3.01 4.25
C ALA A 31 61.83 -2.00 3.29
N ASN A 32 62.43 -1.93 2.14
CA ASN A 32 61.92 -1.60 0.80
C ASN A 32 60.61 -0.79 0.71
N GLN A 33 60.72 0.42 0.17
CA GLN A 33 59.60 1.18 -0.36
C GLN A 33 58.99 0.49 -1.59
N ALA A 34 57.87 -0.16 -1.38
CA ALA A 34 56.98 -0.53 -2.49
C ALA A 34 56.00 0.64 -2.70
N THR A 35 56.05 1.25 -3.87
CA THR A 35 55.12 2.29 -4.30
C THR A 35 53.74 1.68 -4.40
N ALA A 36 52.86 1.97 -3.43
CA ALA A 36 51.46 1.56 -3.50
C ALA A 36 50.74 2.45 -4.52
N THR A 37 50.44 1.87 -5.67
CA THR A 37 49.50 2.46 -6.63
C THR A 37 48.10 2.41 -6.02
N THR A 38 47.60 3.51 -5.51
CA THR A 38 46.22 3.61 -5.03
C THR A 38 45.28 3.59 -6.24
N THR A 39 44.73 2.44 -6.55
CA THR A 39 43.63 2.32 -7.51
C THR A 39 42.36 2.80 -6.81
N THR A 40 41.94 4.02 -7.10
CA THR A 40 40.67 4.54 -6.66
C THR A 40 39.56 3.82 -7.45
N SER A 41 38.98 2.77 -6.86
CA SER A 41 37.74 2.18 -7.39
C SER A 41 36.61 3.16 -7.17
N THR A 42 36.20 3.84 -8.22
CA THR A 42 34.97 4.61 -8.24
C THR A 42 33.82 3.60 -8.30
N THR A 43 33.23 3.27 -7.17
CA THR A 43 31.98 2.52 -7.13
C THR A 43 30.89 3.48 -7.64
N THR A 44 30.49 3.33 -8.89
CA THR A 44 29.30 3.98 -9.41
C THR A 44 28.11 3.28 -8.74
N THR A 45 27.55 3.88 -7.70
CA THR A 45 26.25 3.49 -7.18
C THR A 45 25.23 3.84 -8.26
N THR A 46 24.77 2.86 -9.01
CA THR A 46 23.59 3.03 -9.86
C THR A 46 22.43 3.20 -8.90
N LEU A 47 21.88 4.39 -8.82
CA LEU A 47 20.60 4.60 -8.13
C LEU A 47 19.56 3.70 -8.81
N ALA A 48 18.68 3.09 -8.03
CA ALA A 48 17.51 2.44 -8.60
C ALA A 48 16.76 3.48 -9.47
N PRO A 49 16.15 3.08 -10.60
CA PRO A 49 15.32 3.98 -11.35
C PRO A 49 14.22 4.53 -10.44
N GLU A 50 13.93 5.82 -10.58
CA GLU A 50 12.80 6.43 -9.90
C GLU A 50 11.51 5.98 -10.60
N PRO A 51 10.39 5.80 -9.88
CA PRO A 51 9.10 5.49 -10.48
C PRO A 51 8.68 6.62 -11.43
N PRO A 52 7.84 6.34 -12.44
CA PRO A 52 7.18 7.40 -13.19
C PRO A 52 6.37 8.26 -12.23
N SER A 53 6.34 9.58 -12.50
CA SER A 53 5.48 10.46 -11.71
C SER A 53 4.01 10.22 -12.04
N ILE A 54 3.11 10.56 -11.12
CA ILE A 54 1.67 10.53 -11.39
C ILE A 54 1.34 11.38 -12.62
N SER A 55 1.98 12.54 -12.77
CA SER A 55 1.81 13.39 -13.96
C SER A 55 2.21 12.70 -15.27
N ASP A 56 3.22 11.82 -15.26
CA ASP A 56 3.58 11.04 -16.45
C ASP A 56 2.52 10.00 -16.78
N LEU A 57 1.95 9.34 -15.76
CA LEU A 57 0.89 8.35 -15.93
C LEU A 57 -0.41 8.97 -16.44
N LEU A 58 -0.81 10.14 -15.95
CA LEU A 58 -2.00 10.86 -16.42
C LEU A 58 -1.86 11.33 -17.87
N ASN A 59 -0.66 11.33 -18.44
CA ASN A 59 -0.40 11.58 -19.85
C ASN A 59 -0.22 10.29 -20.68
N ALA A 60 -0.46 9.12 -20.11
CA ALA A 60 -0.39 7.85 -20.84
C ALA A 60 -1.40 7.84 -22.01
N SER A 61 -1.05 7.16 -23.10
CA SER A 61 -1.93 7.02 -24.26
C SER A 61 -2.76 5.74 -24.26
N TYR A 62 -2.72 5.02 -23.14
CA TYR A 62 -3.41 3.74 -22.91
C TYR A 62 -4.09 3.77 -21.52
N PRO A 63 -5.14 2.97 -21.31
CA PRO A 63 -5.80 2.91 -20.02
C PRO A 63 -4.90 2.23 -18.98
N LEU A 64 -4.80 2.82 -17.79
CA LEU A 64 -3.92 2.35 -16.72
C LEU A 64 -4.46 1.07 -16.08
N ASN A 65 -3.56 0.13 -15.86
CA ASN A 65 -3.79 -1.10 -15.09
C ASN A 65 -3.45 -0.88 -13.62
N ILE A 66 -4.46 -0.63 -12.78
CA ILE A 66 -4.30 -0.32 -11.36
C ILE A 66 -4.70 -1.55 -10.55
N ALA A 67 -3.73 -2.22 -9.93
CA ALA A 67 -3.97 -3.47 -9.23
C ALA A 67 -4.61 -3.23 -7.86
N HIS A 68 -5.92 -3.44 -7.75
CA HIS A 68 -6.71 -3.31 -6.52
C HIS A 68 -6.19 -4.27 -5.45
N ALA A 69 -5.67 -3.72 -4.35
CA ALA A 69 -5.08 -4.46 -3.23
C ALA A 69 -4.08 -5.57 -3.66
N GLY A 70 -3.41 -5.37 -4.82
CA GLY A 70 -2.48 -6.35 -5.41
C GLY A 70 -3.14 -7.42 -6.27
N GLY A 71 -4.40 -7.26 -6.72
CA GLY A 71 -5.13 -8.22 -7.56
C GLY A 71 -5.96 -9.21 -6.74
N ASP A 72 -6.90 -8.71 -5.97
CA ASP A 72 -7.68 -9.41 -4.94
C ASP A 72 -8.53 -10.58 -5.44
N GLN A 73 -8.82 -10.64 -6.74
CA GLN A 73 -9.58 -11.75 -7.33
C GLN A 73 -8.68 -12.97 -7.64
N ASP A 74 -7.41 -12.74 -7.90
CA ASP A 74 -6.48 -13.79 -8.32
C ASP A 74 -5.45 -14.11 -7.22
N TYR A 75 -5.25 -13.20 -6.24
CA TYR A 75 -4.27 -13.33 -5.15
C TYR A 75 -4.83 -12.89 -3.80
N PRO A 76 -4.25 -13.37 -2.65
CA PRO A 76 -4.66 -12.91 -1.32
C PRO A 76 -4.29 -11.43 -1.16
N HIS A 77 -5.30 -10.57 -1.22
CA HIS A 77 -5.13 -9.13 -1.25
C HIS A 77 -4.29 -8.59 -0.10
N SER A 78 -3.66 -7.45 -0.33
CA SER A 78 -2.87 -6.73 0.69
C SER A 78 -1.73 -7.57 1.28
N THR A 79 -1.17 -8.52 0.48
CA THR A 79 0.02 -9.29 0.83
C THR A 79 1.17 -8.93 -0.09
N MET A 80 2.41 -9.08 0.39
CA MET A 80 3.61 -8.92 -0.46
C MET A 80 3.53 -9.83 -1.69
N TYR A 81 3.02 -11.05 -1.50
CA TYR A 81 2.81 -12.00 -2.59
C TYR A 81 1.90 -11.44 -3.68
N ALA A 82 0.75 -10.87 -3.33
CA ALA A 82 -0.21 -10.31 -4.28
C ALA A 82 0.42 -9.16 -5.07
N PHE A 83 1.06 -8.20 -4.41
CA PHE A 83 1.72 -7.07 -5.08
C PHE A 83 2.84 -7.50 -6.02
N GLN A 84 3.64 -8.52 -5.64
CA GLN A 84 4.67 -9.07 -6.54
C GLN A 84 4.05 -9.70 -7.80
N GLN A 85 2.93 -10.43 -7.66
CA GLN A 85 2.23 -11.00 -8.79
C GLN A 85 1.61 -9.91 -9.68
N ALA A 86 1.00 -8.89 -9.10
CA ALA A 86 0.43 -7.77 -9.86
C ALA A 86 1.49 -7.07 -10.75
N VAL A 87 2.69 -6.84 -10.23
CA VAL A 87 3.81 -6.28 -11.03
C VAL A 87 4.21 -7.22 -12.17
N VAL A 88 4.28 -8.52 -11.91
CA VAL A 88 4.61 -9.54 -12.95
C VAL A 88 3.53 -9.57 -14.04
N GLU A 89 2.28 -9.32 -13.68
CA GLU A 89 1.12 -9.32 -14.58
C GLU A 89 0.87 -7.98 -15.28
N GLY A 90 1.79 -7.01 -15.11
CA GLY A 90 1.77 -5.76 -15.88
C GLY A 90 0.94 -4.64 -15.26
N ALA A 91 0.79 -4.61 -13.93
CA ALA A 91 0.21 -3.45 -13.25
C ALA A 91 1.08 -2.19 -13.48
N ASP A 92 0.44 -1.07 -13.79
CA ASP A 92 1.06 0.25 -13.89
C ASP A 92 1.14 0.93 -12.51
N ILE A 93 0.15 0.68 -11.65
CA ILE A 93 0.00 1.26 -10.32
C ILE A 93 -0.40 0.15 -9.35
N LEU A 94 0.15 0.18 -8.14
CA LEU A 94 -0.30 -0.67 -7.03
C LEU A 94 -1.26 0.15 -6.16
N GLU A 95 -2.50 -0.29 -6.10
CA GLU A 95 -3.49 0.30 -5.19
C GLU A 95 -3.49 -0.46 -3.86
N MET A 96 -3.67 0.26 -2.76
CA MET A 96 -3.69 -0.30 -1.41
C MET A 96 -4.44 0.57 -0.41
N ASP A 97 -5.12 -0.11 0.53
CA ASP A 97 -5.76 0.50 1.69
C ASP A 97 -4.82 0.58 2.88
N VAL A 98 -4.82 1.68 3.62
CA VAL A 98 -3.99 1.80 4.82
C VAL A 98 -4.81 2.14 6.06
N ARG A 99 -4.39 1.55 7.20
CA ARG A 99 -4.93 1.81 8.54
C ARG A 99 -3.82 2.00 9.56
N ILE A 100 -4.11 2.81 10.57
CA ILE A 100 -3.17 3.09 11.68
C ILE A 100 -3.30 2.03 12.78
N THR A 101 -2.17 1.53 13.27
CA THR A 101 -2.09 0.57 14.38
C THR A 101 -2.06 1.26 15.73
N ALA A 102 -2.17 0.50 16.83
CA ALA A 102 -2.08 1.01 18.19
C ALA A 102 -0.73 1.69 18.51
N ASP A 103 0.33 1.30 17.84
CA ASP A 103 1.68 1.87 17.99
C ASP A 103 2.03 2.89 16.91
N GLY A 104 1.04 3.33 16.12
CA GLY A 104 1.17 4.47 15.19
C GLY A 104 1.89 4.13 13.87
N VAL A 105 1.89 2.89 13.46
CA VAL A 105 2.44 2.41 12.18
C VAL A 105 1.29 2.19 11.19
N LEU A 106 1.47 2.56 9.93
CA LEU A 106 0.51 2.21 8.88
C LEU A 106 0.69 0.78 8.40
N VAL A 107 -0.39 0.02 8.40
CA VAL A 107 -0.46 -1.30 7.79
C VAL A 107 -1.36 -1.29 6.57
N VAL A 108 -1.07 -2.16 5.61
CA VAL A 108 -1.89 -2.35 4.40
C VAL A 108 -3.02 -3.30 4.74
N HIS A 109 -4.22 -2.75 4.94
CA HIS A 109 -5.40 -3.51 5.35
C HIS A 109 -6.68 -2.73 5.08
N HIS A 110 -7.69 -3.39 4.48
CA HIS A 110 -8.97 -2.76 4.11
C HIS A 110 -9.89 -2.54 5.31
N ASP A 111 -10.24 -3.61 6.04
CA ASP A 111 -11.26 -3.58 7.07
C ASP A 111 -10.76 -2.96 8.40
N GLU A 112 -11.66 -2.45 9.22
CA GLU A 112 -11.37 -2.02 10.59
C GLU A 112 -10.86 -3.17 11.46
N THR A 113 -11.31 -4.40 11.15
CA THR A 113 -10.97 -5.62 11.89
C THR A 113 -10.22 -6.63 11.02
N VAL A 114 -9.35 -7.43 11.63
CA VAL A 114 -8.53 -8.41 10.91
C VAL A 114 -9.25 -9.71 10.57
N ASP A 115 -10.48 -9.92 11.04
CA ASP A 115 -11.19 -11.20 10.91
C ASP A 115 -11.68 -11.49 9.48
N GLY A 116 -11.71 -10.48 8.60
CA GLY A 116 -12.01 -10.62 7.17
C GLY A 116 -10.97 -11.45 6.43
N ASN A 117 -9.70 -11.24 6.73
CA ASN A 117 -8.56 -11.86 6.05
C ASN A 117 -7.93 -12.99 6.84
N THR A 118 -7.99 -12.89 8.19
CA THR A 118 -7.26 -13.78 9.08
C THR A 118 -8.20 -14.73 9.82
N GLY A 119 -7.66 -15.76 10.46
CA GLY A 119 -8.41 -16.66 11.33
C GLY A 119 -8.60 -16.13 12.76
N VAL A 120 -8.30 -14.85 13.01
CA VAL A 120 -8.27 -14.20 14.33
C VAL A 120 -9.20 -13.00 14.32
N SER A 121 -9.81 -12.66 15.46
CA SER A 121 -10.59 -11.43 15.60
C SER A 121 -9.78 -10.37 16.34
N GLY A 122 -9.88 -9.12 15.89
CA GLY A 122 -9.21 -7.97 16.50
C GLY A 122 -9.43 -6.71 15.67
N THR A 123 -9.30 -5.54 16.32
CA THR A 123 -9.37 -4.23 15.67
C THR A 123 -7.95 -3.76 15.35
N VAL A 124 -7.68 -3.33 14.12
CA VAL A 124 -6.35 -2.91 13.66
C VAL A 124 -5.78 -1.82 14.58
N SER A 125 -6.57 -0.79 14.89
CA SER A 125 -6.15 0.33 15.74
C SER A 125 -5.93 -0.02 17.22
N GLU A 126 -6.31 -1.22 17.65
CA GLU A 126 -6.08 -1.73 19.02
C GLU A 126 -4.91 -2.72 19.10
N MET A 127 -4.33 -3.11 17.95
CA MET A 127 -3.22 -4.05 17.83
C MET A 127 -1.94 -3.31 17.40
N THR A 128 -0.80 -3.80 17.89
CA THR A 128 0.52 -3.33 17.43
C THR A 128 0.89 -3.97 16.10
N VAL A 129 1.78 -3.34 15.33
CA VAL A 129 2.29 -3.93 14.08
C VAL A 129 2.90 -5.31 14.32
N ALA A 130 3.61 -5.50 15.43
CA ALA A 130 4.22 -6.79 15.77
C ALA A 130 3.18 -7.90 15.98
N GLU A 131 2.01 -7.58 16.55
CA GLU A 131 0.90 -8.54 16.71
C GLU A 131 0.24 -8.84 15.36
N LEU A 132 0.00 -7.81 14.54
CA LEU A 132 -0.61 -7.95 13.22
C LEU A 132 0.26 -8.80 12.27
N GLN A 133 1.58 -8.62 12.27
CA GLN A 133 2.51 -9.37 11.44
C GLN A 133 2.64 -10.86 11.81
N LEU A 134 2.10 -11.31 12.93
CA LEU A 134 1.99 -12.74 13.27
C LEU A 134 0.80 -13.41 12.57
N LEU A 135 -0.16 -12.65 12.07
CA LEU A 135 -1.40 -13.16 11.48
C LEU A 135 -1.17 -13.61 10.03
N ASP A 136 -1.98 -14.56 9.61
CA ASP A 136 -2.02 -15.06 8.24
C ASP A 136 -3.05 -14.28 7.43
N ASN A 137 -2.58 -13.38 6.57
CA ASN A 137 -3.43 -12.50 5.76
C ASN A 137 -4.07 -13.22 4.54
N ALA A 138 -3.72 -14.49 4.31
CA ALA A 138 -4.30 -15.33 3.27
C ALA A 138 -5.29 -16.38 3.81
N TRP A 139 -5.67 -16.31 5.09
CA TRP A 139 -6.43 -17.36 5.77
C TRP A 139 -7.79 -17.66 5.13
N TRP A 140 -8.53 -16.60 4.71
CA TRP A 140 -9.85 -16.73 4.11
C TRP A 140 -9.85 -16.53 2.59
N TRP A 141 -8.68 -16.37 1.99
CA TRP A 141 -8.61 -16.16 0.56
C TRP A 141 -8.90 -17.44 -0.23
N SER A 142 -9.76 -17.31 -1.22
CA SER A 142 -10.04 -18.34 -2.23
C SER A 142 -10.12 -17.65 -3.60
N PRO A 143 -9.58 -18.22 -4.68
CA PRO A 143 -9.62 -17.61 -6.01
C PRO A 143 -11.03 -17.20 -6.40
N THR A 144 -11.18 -15.97 -6.91
CA THR A 144 -12.46 -15.37 -7.35
C THR A 144 -13.52 -15.19 -6.26
N CYS A 145 -13.16 -15.37 -4.99
CA CYS A 145 -14.10 -15.27 -3.88
C CYS A 145 -13.41 -14.71 -2.63
N TRP A 146 -13.61 -13.42 -2.39
CA TRP A 146 -13.17 -12.78 -1.16
C TRP A 146 -14.22 -11.74 -0.70
N PRO A 147 -14.53 -11.71 0.58
CA PRO A 147 -14.23 -12.69 1.63
C PRO A 147 -15.24 -13.87 1.60
N CYS A 148 -14.78 -15.08 1.41
CA CYS A 148 -15.60 -16.28 1.45
C CYS A 148 -15.21 -17.15 2.63
N ARG A 149 -16.05 -17.23 3.68
CA ARG A 149 -15.73 -17.92 4.93
C ARG A 149 -16.45 -19.26 5.11
N ASP A 150 -17.39 -19.58 4.23
CA ASP A 150 -18.28 -20.74 4.30
C ASP A 150 -17.94 -21.85 3.28
N LEU A 151 -16.77 -21.73 2.65
CA LEU A 151 -16.26 -22.75 1.74
C LEU A 151 -15.65 -23.93 2.49
N GLY A 152 -15.42 -25.05 1.79
CA GLY A 152 -14.72 -26.21 2.34
C GLY A 152 -13.25 -25.90 2.67
N GLU A 153 -12.67 -26.64 3.63
CA GLU A 153 -11.27 -26.40 4.05
C GLU A 153 -10.26 -26.46 2.90
N GLY A 154 -10.51 -27.31 1.91
CA GLY A 154 -9.67 -27.47 0.71
C GLY A 154 -9.79 -26.33 -0.32
N ASP A 155 -10.74 -25.41 -0.15
CA ASP A 155 -10.98 -24.31 -1.07
C ASP A 155 -10.14 -23.04 -0.73
N TYR A 156 -9.32 -23.11 0.34
CA TYR A 156 -8.41 -22.06 0.77
C TYR A 156 -6.95 -22.48 0.56
N PRO A 157 -6.42 -22.36 -0.65
CA PRO A 157 -5.15 -22.99 -1.04
C PRO A 157 -3.92 -22.40 -0.30
N LEU A 158 -4.01 -21.17 0.20
CA LEU A 158 -2.92 -20.48 0.88
C LEU A 158 -3.13 -20.35 2.40
N ARG A 159 -4.21 -20.91 2.93
CA ARG A 159 -4.46 -20.94 4.37
C ARG A 159 -3.30 -21.61 5.10
N GLY A 160 -2.72 -20.90 6.06
CA GLY A 160 -1.58 -21.37 6.83
C GLY A 160 -0.22 -21.13 6.17
N ALA A 161 -0.14 -20.44 5.05
CA ALA A 161 1.12 -20.07 4.41
C ALA A 161 2.01 -19.22 5.35
N ARG A 162 1.41 -18.23 6.03
CA ARG A 162 2.12 -17.42 7.04
C ARG A 162 2.61 -18.22 8.23
N THR A 163 1.83 -19.18 8.69
CA THR A 163 2.09 -19.93 9.92
C THR A 163 2.87 -21.25 9.71
N GLY A 164 3.19 -21.57 8.46
CA GLY A 164 3.94 -22.78 8.09
C GLY A 164 3.09 -24.07 8.07
N TYR A 165 1.76 -23.96 8.16
CA TYR A 165 0.87 -25.10 7.99
C TYR A 165 0.76 -25.52 6.50
N THR A 166 0.74 -24.55 5.61
CA THR A 166 0.80 -24.73 4.14
C THR A 166 2.13 -24.17 3.64
N SER A 167 2.79 -24.85 2.71
CA SER A 167 3.99 -24.30 2.06
C SER A 167 3.61 -23.14 1.15
N PRO A 168 4.30 -21.99 1.24
CA PRO A 168 4.16 -20.93 0.25
C PRO A 168 4.45 -21.44 -1.18
N PRO A 169 3.94 -20.76 -2.21
CA PRO A 169 4.33 -21.00 -3.60
C PRO A 169 5.84 -20.88 -3.81
N ASP A 170 6.36 -21.50 -4.87
CA ASP A 170 7.79 -21.46 -5.21
C ASP A 170 8.28 -20.01 -5.37
N GLY A 171 9.38 -19.68 -4.72
CA GLY A 171 9.98 -18.34 -4.72
C GLY A 171 9.49 -17.42 -3.62
N PHE A 172 8.49 -17.82 -2.85
CA PHE A 172 7.92 -17.05 -1.74
C PHE A 172 8.19 -17.68 -0.38
N THR A 173 8.05 -16.89 0.66
CA THR A 173 8.25 -17.28 2.06
C THR A 173 6.99 -17.03 2.89
N ALA A 174 6.96 -17.52 4.11
CA ALA A 174 5.87 -17.25 5.04
C ALA A 174 5.69 -15.74 5.33
N GLU A 175 6.77 -14.96 5.24
CA GLU A 175 6.71 -13.51 5.48
C GLU A 175 5.89 -12.78 4.42
N ASP A 176 5.83 -13.28 3.19
CA ASP A 176 5.08 -12.66 2.08
C ASP A 176 3.54 -12.76 2.25
N PHE A 177 3.07 -13.46 3.30
CA PHE A 177 1.64 -13.66 3.61
C PHE A 177 1.19 -13.03 4.94
N ARG A 178 2.03 -12.20 5.56
CA ARG A 178 1.66 -11.42 6.75
C ARG A 178 0.89 -10.15 6.37
N ILE A 179 0.31 -9.47 7.36
CA ILE A 179 -0.13 -8.08 7.20
C ILE A 179 1.12 -7.21 7.12
N GLU A 180 1.31 -6.51 5.99
CA GLU A 180 2.48 -5.69 5.73
C GLU A 180 2.29 -4.25 6.20
N THR A 181 3.40 -3.53 6.45
CA THR A 181 3.36 -2.09 6.62
C THR A 181 3.33 -1.40 5.26
N PHE A 182 2.75 -0.20 5.20
CA PHE A 182 2.85 0.65 4.00
C PHE A 182 4.31 0.88 3.61
N PHE A 183 5.15 1.17 4.59
CA PHE A 183 6.58 1.41 4.37
C PHE A 183 7.29 0.21 3.74
N ASP A 184 6.99 -1.02 4.20
CA ASP A 184 7.61 -2.25 3.65
C ASP A 184 7.18 -2.47 2.19
N ILE A 185 5.88 -2.33 1.88
CA ILE A 185 5.38 -2.46 0.50
C ILE A 185 5.99 -1.36 -0.39
N ALA A 186 5.88 -0.10 0.00
CA ALA A 186 6.40 1.01 -0.80
C ALA A 186 7.92 0.93 -1.03
N SER A 187 8.67 0.37 -0.06
CA SER A 187 10.11 0.12 -0.18
C SER A 187 10.44 -1.05 -1.09
N ALA A 188 9.60 -2.09 -1.12
CA ALA A 188 9.81 -3.28 -1.95
C ALA A 188 9.57 -2.98 -3.44
N PHE A 189 8.74 -1.99 -3.76
CA PHE A 189 8.39 -1.58 -5.12
C PHE A 189 8.78 -0.13 -5.42
N PRO A 190 10.09 0.19 -5.40
CA PRO A 190 10.56 1.57 -5.56
C PRO A 190 10.27 2.15 -6.95
N GLU A 191 10.00 1.32 -7.94
CA GLU A 191 9.75 1.72 -9.33
C GLU A 191 8.25 1.80 -9.68
N MET A 192 7.36 1.41 -8.74
CA MET A 192 5.92 1.36 -8.96
C MET A 192 5.24 2.57 -8.34
N PRO A 193 4.46 3.35 -9.08
CA PRO A 193 3.53 4.33 -8.52
C PRO A 193 2.49 3.67 -7.62
N LEU A 194 1.99 4.42 -6.65
CA LEU A 194 1.06 3.91 -5.64
C LEU A 194 -0.23 4.74 -5.63
N ASP A 195 -1.36 4.05 -5.51
CA ASP A 195 -2.65 4.63 -5.15
C ASP A 195 -3.00 4.17 -3.74
N VAL A 196 -3.15 5.11 -2.80
CA VAL A 196 -3.23 4.81 -1.37
C VAL A 196 -4.53 5.35 -0.79
N GLU A 197 -5.44 4.47 -0.40
CA GLU A 197 -6.66 4.85 0.27
C GLU A 197 -6.48 4.89 1.80
N ILE A 198 -6.70 6.06 2.42
CA ILE A 198 -6.80 6.19 3.88
C ILE A 198 -8.19 5.74 4.31
N LYS A 199 -8.27 4.58 4.97
CA LYS A 199 -9.52 3.97 5.45
C LYS A 199 -9.96 4.49 6.82
N ASP A 200 -9.01 5.07 7.58
CA ASP A 200 -9.31 5.62 8.90
C ASP A 200 -9.99 6.98 8.79
N ASP A 201 -10.97 7.19 9.65
CA ASP A 201 -11.69 8.44 9.77
C ASP A 201 -11.73 8.95 11.23
N GLY A 202 -12.43 10.08 11.44
CA GLY A 202 -12.65 10.62 12.78
C GLY A 202 -11.34 10.79 13.58
N ALA A 203 -11.28 10.17 14.76
CA ALA A 203 -10.17 10.36 15.68
C ALA A 203 -8.85 9.69 15.22
N LEU A 204 -8.91 8.71 14.32
CA LEU A 204 -7.74 8.00 13.81
C LEU A 204 -7.14 8.68 12.58
N ALA A 205 -7.93 9.44 11.83
CA ALA A 205 -7.53 10.05 10.56
C ALA A 205 -6.24 10.88 10.67
N SER A 206 -6.15 11.79 11.63
CA SER A 206 -4.96 12.66 11.79
C SER A 206 -3.68 11.86 12.04
N GLY A 207 -3.78 10.73 12.78
CA GLY A 207 -2.66 9.81 13.02
C GLY A 207 -2.23 9.11 11.73
N ALA A 208 -3.19 8.57 10.97
CA ALA A 208 -2.95 7.91 9.70
C ALA A 208 -2.36 8.86 8.66
N ILE A 209 -2.91 10.07 8.53
CA ILE A 209 -2.40 11.14 7.65
C ILE A 209 -0.95 11.49 7.97
N ALA A 210 -0.64 11.72 9.26
CA ALA A 210 0.72 12.09 9.67
C ALA A 210 1.73 10.97 9.40
N ALA A 211 1.35 9.72 9.67
CA ALA A 211 2.18 8.55 9.38
C ALA A 211 2.41 8.38 7.87
N LEU A 212 1.36 8.50 7.04
CA LEU A 212 1.46 8.37 5.58
C LEU A 212 2.40 9.43 4.99
N ILE A 213 2.23 10.70 5.37
CA ILE A 213 3.12 11.78 4.90
C ILE A 213 4.57 11.51 5.32
N SER A 214 4.79 11.06 6.56
CA SER A 214 6.13 10.73 7.06
C SER A 214 6.79 9.62 6.24
N ASP A 215 6.05 8.58 5.91
CA ASP A 215 6.56 7.44 5.12
C ASP A 215 6.81 7.83 3.66
N ILE A 216 5.90 8.58 3.03
CA ILE A 216 6.07 9.13 1.68
C ILE A 216 7.33 10.00 1.61
N ASP A 217 7.56 10.86 2.60
CA ASP A 217 8.74 11.73 2.66
C ASP A 217 10.02 10.94 2.88
N ALA A 218 10.00 9.97 3.78
CA ALA A 218 11.15 9.12 4.06
C ALA A 218 11.58 8.30 2.83
N LEU A 219 10.62 7.93 1.97
CA LEU A 219 10.84 7.18 0.74
C LEU A 219 11.06 8.08 -0.49
N ASN A 220 10.92 9.42 -0.34
CA ASN A 220 11.02 10.39 -1.45
C ASN A 220 10.03 10.08 -2.58
N ARG A 221 8.74 9.85 -2.23
CA ARG A 221 7.70 9.34 -3.15
C ARG A 221 6.57 10.33 -3.44
N ARG A 222 6.72 11.64 -3.14
CA ARG A 222 5.66 12.65 -3.25
C ARG A 222 5.04 12.77 -4.64
N ASP A 223 5.81 12.55 -5.68
CA ASP A 223 5.38 12.67 -7.09
C ASP A 223 4.88 11.36 -7.70
N SER A 224 5.01 10.23 -6.99
CA SER A 224 4.62 8.90 -7.45
C SER A 224 3.53 8.25 -6.60
N VAL A 225 2.82 9.04 -5.78
CA VAL A 225 1.70 8.59 -4.94
C VAL A 225 0.47 9.43 -5.23
N ILE A 226 -0.68 8.77 -5.37
CA ILE A 226 -2.02 9.37 -5.25
C ILE A 226 -2.60 8.96 -3.91
N VAL A 227 -3.31 9.88 -3.24
CA VAL A 227 -4.00 9.59 -1.99
C VAL A 227 -5.50 9.77 -2.16
N ALA A 228 -6.23 8.73 -1.77
CA ALA A 228 -7.68 8.66 -1.80
C ALA A 228 -8.25 8.45 -0.39
N SER A 229 -9.50 8.77 -0.21
CA SER A 229 -10.36 8.36 0.90
C SER A 229 -11.82 8.57 0.53
N PHE A 230 -12.72 7.72 1.00
CA PHE A 230 -14.16 7.98 0.88
C PHE A 230 -14.60 9.20 1.69
N SER A 231 -13.85 9.59 2.74
CA SER A 231 -14.13 10.76 3.56
C SER A 231 -13.55 12.04 2.94
N SER A 232 -14.44 12.97 2.55
CA SER A 232 -14.01 14.28 2.05
C SER A 232 -13.27 15.10 3.12
N ASP A 233 -13.60 14.91 4.41
CA ASP A 233 -12.89 15.56 5.51
C ASP A 233 -11.45 15.06 5.63
N VAL A 234 -11.23 13.75 5.47
CA VAL A 234 -9.87 13.14 5.48
C VAL A 234 -9.03 13.69 4.33
N ILE A 235 -9.58 13.77 3.12
CA ILE A 235 -8.87 14.34 1.97
C ILE A 235 -8.56 15.83 2.19
N ALA A 236 -9.48 16.60 2.74
CA ALA A 236 -9.26 18.01 3.04
C ALA A 236 -8.13 18.18 4.09
N GLU A 237 -8.14 17.37 5.16
CA GLU A 237 -7.08 17.38 6.18
C GLU A 237 -5.74 16.94 5.59
N PHE A 238 -5.72 15.88 4.77
CA PHE A 238 -4.51 15.41 4.09
C PHE A 238 -3.90 16.51 3.21
N LYS A 239 -4.69 17.14 2.34
CA LYS A 239 -4.22 18.25 1.48
C LYS A 239 -3.67 19.41 2.29
N GLN A 240 -4.31 19.74 3.42
CA GLN A 240 -3.82 20.79 4.30
C GLN A 240 -2.46 20.43 4.94
N ALA A 241 -2.27 19.18 5.33
CA ALA A 241 -1.06 18.72 6.00
C ALA A 241 0.10 18.44 5.01
N ALA A 242 -0.18 17.80 3.89
CA ALA A 242 0.81 17.39 2.89
C ALA A 242 1.25 18.54 1.96
N GLY A 243 0.38 19.54 1.75
CA GLY A 243 0.56 20.55 0.70
C GLY A 243 0.18 20.01 -0.69
N PRO A 244 0.45 20.79 -1.76
CA PRO A 244 -0.04 20.51 -3.10
C PRO A 244 0.79 19.49 -3.90
N ASP A 245 1.91 18.99 -3.34
CA ASP A 245 2.89 18.20 -4.09
C ASP A 245 2.54 16.69 -4.18
N ILE A 246 1.51 16.26 -3.45
CA ILE A 246 0.99 14.88 -3.52
C ILE A 246 -0.38 14.91 -4.19
N ALA A 247 -0.54 14.13 -5.25
CA ALA A 247 -1.79 13.99 -5.98
C ALA A 247 -2.90 13.38 -5.10
N THR A 248 -4.15 13.76 -5.35
CA THR A 248 -5.30 13.25 -4.59
C THR A 248 -6.49 12.95 -5.50
N SER A 249 -7.39 12.09 -5.01
CA SER A 249 -8.76 11.89 -5.50
C SER A 249 -9.75 12.53 -4.51
N PRO A 250 -10.91 13.06 -4.95
CA PRO A 250 -11.93 13.62 -4.07
C PRO A 250 -12.64 12.54 -3.26
N GLY A 251 -13.11 12.91 -2.07
CA GLY A 251 -13.98 12.05 -1.26
C GLY A 251 -15.45 12.08 -1.72
N THR A 252 -16.28 11.23 -1.11
CA THR A 252 -17.66 10.98 -1.55
C THR A 252 -18.52 12.24 -1.58
N ASP A 253 -18.50 13.06 -0.53
CA ASP A 253 -19.37 14.24 -0.46
C ASP A 253 -19.02 15.27 -1.53
N GLU A 254 -17.72 15.46 -1.82
CA GLU A 254 -17.26 16.33 -2.88
C GLU A 254 -17.68 15.80 -4.26
N MET A 255 -17.54 14.48 -4.48
CA MET A 255 -18.01 13.84 -5.71
C MET A 255 -19.53 14.01 -5.92
N VAL A 256 -20.32 13.81 -4.88
CA VAL A 256 -21.78 14.04 -4.92
C VAL A 256 -22.10 15.51 -5.22
N GLY A 257 -21.41 16.44 -4.57
CA GLY A 257 -21.55 17.87 -4.82
C GLY A 257 -21.26 18.23 -6.28
N TRP A 258 -20.14 17.74 -6.80
CA TRP A 258 -19.70 18.00 -8.16
C TRP A 258 -20.66 17.38 -9.21
N VAL A 259 -20.96 16.08 -9.09
CA VAL A 259 -21.71 15.33 -10.12
C VAL A 259 -23.20 15.68 -10.09
N LEU A 260 -23.82 15.75 -8.90
CA LEU A 260 -25.27 15.91 -8.79
C LEU A 260 -25.70 17.37 -8.62
N ASN A 261 -24.89 18.21 -7.97
CA ASN A 261 -25.26 19.58 -7.66
C ASN A 261 -24.59 20.62 -8.57
N GLY A 262 -23.61 20.20 -9.38
CA GLY A 262 -22.83 21.11 -10.24
C GLY A 262 -21.89 22.02 -9.44
N GLU A 263 -21.48 21.61 -8.25
CA GLU A 263 -20.49 22.30 -7.44
C GLU A 263 -19.10 22.16 -8.10
N PRO A 264 -18.20 23.13 -7.91
CA PRO A 264 -16.86 23.01 -8.47
C PRO A 264 -16.11 21.85 -7.82
N LEU A 265 -15.42 21.03 -8.63
CA LEU A 265 -14.45 20.07 -8.15
C LEU A 265 -13.20 20.80 -7.66
N GLY A 266 -12.63 20.37 -6.56
CA GLY A 266 -11.36 20.86 -6.05
C GLY A 266 -10.18 20.49 -6.96
N ASP A 267 -8.99 20.87 -6.55
CA ASP A 267 -7.75 20.52 -7.25
C ASP A 267 -7.38 19.06 -6.95
N HIS A 268 -7.82 18.16 -7.82
CA HIS A 268 -7.57 16.72 -7.78
C HIS A 268 -6.99 16.26 -9.10
N ALA A 269 -6.19 15.20 -9.05
CA ALA A 269 -5.55 14.63 -10.23
C ALA A 269 -6.49 13.67 -10.99
N VAL A 270 -7.26 12.89 -10.24
CA VAL A 270 -8.18 11.87 -10.76
C VAL A 270 -9.48 11.88 -9.97
N VAL A 271 -10.52 11.27 -10.54
CA VAL A 271 -11.72 10.85 -9.82
C VAL A 271 -11.82 9.33 -9.85
N GLN A 272 -12.03 8.71 -8.70
CA GLN A 272 -12.16 7.27 -8.55
C GLN A 272 -13.62 6.93 -8.29
N VAL A 273 -14.26 6.22 -9.20
CA VAL A 273 -15.71 6.02 -9.20
C VAL A 273 -16.11 4.58 -9.49
N PRO A 274 -17.21 4.08 -8.88
CA PRO A 274 -17.81 2.82 -9.28
C PRO A 274 -18.74 3.03 -10.49
N PRO A 275 -19.12 1.95 -11.20
CA PRO A 275 -20.16 2.02 -12.24
C PRO A 275 -21.50 2.51 -11.70
N PHE A 276 -21.82 2.15 -10.46
CA PHE A 276 -23.04 2.54 -9.77
C PHE A 276 -22.75 3.00 -8.33
N TYR A 277 -23.41 4.05 -7.88
CA TYR A 277 -23.44 4.47 -6.50
C TYR A 277 -24.89 4.37 -5.96
N GLY A 278 -25.17 3.32 -5.21
CA GLY A 278 -26.52 2.90 -4.88
C GLY A 278 -27.31 2.59 -6.16
N ASP A 279 -28.46 3.26 -6.35
CA ASP A 279 -29.29 3.12 -7.56
C ASP A 279 -28.91 4.12 -8.70
N VAL A 280 -27.86 4.90 -8.50
CA VAL A 280 -27.39 5.90 -9.48
C VAL A 280 -26.35 5.29 -10.40
N GLU A 281 -26.62 5.25 -11.70
CA GLU A 281 -25.61 4.93 -12.71
C GLU A 281 -24.66 6.13 -12.86
N VAL A 282 -23.40 5.93 -12.51
CA VAL A 282 -22.37 6.98 -12.52
C VAL A 282 -21.75 7.11 -13.90
N LEU A 283 -21.43 5.99 -14.55
CA LEU A 283 -20.69 5.95 -15.81
C LEU A 283 -21.62 6.21 -17.02
N VAL A 284 -22.17 7.41 -17.07
CA VAL A 284 -22.97 7.89 -18.22
C VAL A 284 -22.16 8.83 -19.09
N PRO A 285 -22.46 8.97 -20.39
CA PRO A 285 -21.66 9.84 -21.30
C PRO A 285 -21.48 11.26 -20.77
N SER A 286 -22.49 11.84 -20.11
CA SER A 286 -22.38 13.17 -19.52
C SER A 286 -21.39 13.27 -18.38
N PHE A 287 -21.14 12.19 -17.65
CA PHE A 287 -20.13 12.14 -16.60
C PHE A 287 -18.73 12.29 -17.18
N PHE A 288 -18.39 11.50 -18.21
CA PHE A 288 -17.09 11.57 -18.88
C PHE A 288 -16.86 12.96 -19.55
N GLU A 289 -17.89 13.55 -20.15
CA GLU A 289 -17.78 14.91 -20.69
C GLU A 289 -17.54 15.96 -19.58
N THR A 290 -18.11 15.75 -18.39
CA THR A 290 -17.90 16.63 -17.23
C THR A 290 -16.47 16.47 -16.69
N ALA A 291 -15.97 15.24 -16.55
CA ALA A 291 -14.60 14.95 -16.12
C ALA A 291 -13.58 15.55 -17.09
N LYS A 292 -13.78 15.34 -18.38
CA LYS A 292 -12.94 15.92 -19.44
C LYS A 292 -12.95 17.47 -19.39
N THR A 293 -14.09 18.09 -19.12
CA THR A 293 -14.18 19.54 -18.99
C THR A 293 -13.46 20.06 -17.76
N ALA A 294 -13.50 19.27 -16.66
CA ALA A 294 -12.76 19.56 -15.42
C ALA A 294 -11.25 19.31 -15.59
N GLY A 295 -10.84 18.52 -16.58
CA GLY A 295 -9.43 18.16 -16.81
C GLY A 295 -8.91 17.12 -15.81
N VAL A 296 -9.78 16.19 -15.38
CA VAL A 296 -9.45 15.11 -14.46
C VAL A 296 -9.64 13.75 -15.13
N ASP A 297 -8.75 12.82 -14.86
CA ASP A 297 -8.85 11.43 -15.32
C ASP A 297 -9.90 10.66 -14.52
N VAL A 298 -10.53 9.68 -15.17
CA VAL A 298 -11.55 8.82 -14.60
C VAL A 298 -10.97 7.42 -14.38
N TRP A 299 -10.77 7.04 -13.12
CA TRP A 299 -10.40 5.68 -12.73
C TRP A 299 -11.63 4.97 -12.18
N VAL A 300 -11.89 3.77 -12.70
CA VAL A 300 -13.11 3.01 -12.36
C VAL A 300 -12.73 1.81 -11.50
N TRP A 301 -13.38 1.68 -10.34
CA TRP A 301 -13.26 0.52 -9.47
C TRP A 301 -14.53 -0.35 -9.49
N MET A 302 -14.35 -1.67 -9.34
CA MET A 302 -15.47 -2.61 -9.39
C MET A 302 -16.18 -2.70 -8.04
N SER A 303 -17.50 -2.60 -8.06
CA SER A 303 -18.34 -2.78 -6.87
C SER A 303 -18.93 -4.19 -6.74
N ASP A 304 -18.72 -5.04 -7.75
CA ASP A 304 -19.20 -6.42 -7.79
C ASP A 304 -18.18 -7.32 -8.50
N THR A 305 -17.87 -8.47 -7.90
CA THR A 305 -16.88 -9.42 -8.43
C THR A 305 -17.22 -9.97 -9.80
N SER A 306 -18.51 -9.97 -10.21
CA SER A 306 -18.90 -10.37 -11.56
C SER A 306 -18.45 -9.38 -12.64
N GLN A 307 -18.07 -8.17 -12.27
CA GLN A 307 -17.53 -7.12 -13.13
C GLN A 307 -16.02 -7.31 -13.37
N GLU A 308 -15.34 -8.11 -12.55
CA GLU A 308 -13.91 -8.36 -12.62
C GLU A 308 -13.56 -9.33 -13.76
N ASN A 309 -13.62 -8.83 -15.01
CA ASN A 309 -13.32 -9.62 -16.21
C ASN A 309 -12.94 -8.75 -17.41
N TYR A 310 -12.20 -9.36 -18.34
CA TYR A 310 -11.69 -8.75 -19.56
C TYR A 310 -12.75 -8.00 -20.38
N ASP A 311 -13.92 -8.61 -20.61
CA ASP A 311 -14.95 -8.02 -21.49
C ASP A 311 -15.51 -6.74 -20.87
N TYR A 312 -15.70 -6.73 -19.56
CA TYR A 312 -16.20 -5.54 -18.85
C TYR A 312 -15.13 -4.43 -18.77
N TYR A 313 -13.87 -4.76 -18.54
CA TYR A 313 -12.79 -3.76 -18.57
C TYR A 313 -12.68 -3.10 -19.95
N LEU A 314 -12.79 -3.91 -21.02
CA LEU A 314 -12.80 -3.38 -22.40
C LEU A 314 -14.00 -2.45 -22.63
N GLU A 315 -15.17 -2.76 -22.08
CA GLU A 315 -16.36 -1.91 -22.15
C GLU A 315 -16.12 -0.56 -21.43
N LEU A 316 -15.58 -0.59 -20.22
CA LEU A 316 -15.29 0.63 -19.43
C LEU A 316 -14.27 1.55 -20.14
N VAL A 317 -13.23 0.97 -20.71
CA VAL A 317 -12.26 1.72 -21.53
C VAL A 317 -12.92 2.32 -22.77
N ALA A 318 -13.78 1.56 -23.45
CA ALA A 318 -14.52 2.08 -24.59
C ALA A 318 -15.51 3.20 -24.22
N MET A 319 -15.98 3.24 -22.98
CA MET A 319 -16.82 4.31 -22.43
C MET A 319 -16.00 5.58 -22.12
N GLY A 320 -14.70 5.47 -21.91
CA GLY A 320 -13.80 6.58 -21.65
C GLY A 320 -13.10 6.56 -20.28
N ALA A 321 -13.02 5.40 -19.64
CA ALA A 321 -12.19 5.23 -18.44
C ALA A 321 -10.70 5.37 -18.80
N ASP A 322 -9.96 6.18 -18.05
CA ASP A 322 -8.52 6.40 -18.20
C ASP A 322 -7.70 5.37 -17.41
N GLY A 323 -8.30 4.74 -16.41
CA GLY A 323 -7.70 3.65 -15.62
C GLY A 323 -8.77 2.74 -15.02
N ILE A 324 -8.37 1.49 -14.77
CA ILE A 324 -9.23 0.50 -14.12
C ILE A 324 -8.53 0.00 -12.86
N ILE A 325 -9.15 0.26 -11.72
CA ILE A 325 -8.75 -0.30 -10.41
C ILE A 325 -9.39 -1.69 -10.35
N ASN A 326 -8.59 -2.72 -10.58
CA ASN A 326 -9.07 -4.06 -10.89
C ASN A 326 -8.42 -5.15 -10.05
N GLY A 327 -9.19 -6.21 -9.80
CA GLY A 327 -8.72 -7.39 -9.06
C GLY A 327 -8.02 -8.44 -9.93
N ARG A 328 -7.87 -8.20 -11.28
CA ARG A 328 -7.29 -9.13 -12.24
C ARG A 328 -6.29 -8.46 -13.17
N PRO A 329 -5.09 -8.14 -12.68
CA PRO A 329 -4.10 -7.38 -13.45
C PRO A 329 -3.75 -8.00 -14.80
N GLU A 330 -3.63 -9.35 -14.91
CA GLU A 330 -3.37 -10.02 -16.19
C GLU A 330 -4.51 -9.81 -17.21
N ALA A 331 -5.76 -9.76 -16.75
CA ALA A 331 -6.89 -9.51 -17.64
C ALA A 331 -6.89 -8.07 -18.14
N MET A 332 -6.54 -7.10 -17.28
CA MET A 332 -6.45 -5.69 -17.64
C MET A 332 -5.24 -5.40 -18.55
N GLU A 333 -4.10 -6.05 -18.33
CA GLU A 333 -2.91 -5.92 -19.20
C GLU A 333 -3.26 -6.27 -20.67
N ARG A 334 -4.11 -7.27 -20.90
CA ARG A 334 -4.57 -7.62 -22.24
C ARG A 334 -5.50 -6.58 -22.86
N VAL A 335 -6.16 -5.75 -22.06
CA VAL A 335 -6.98 -4.62 -22.54
C VAL A 335 -6.09 -3.45 -22.96
N SER A 336 -4.98 -3.24 -22.25
CA SER A 336 -4.04 -2.13 -22.49
C SER A 336 -3.14 -2.35 -23.72
N GLN A 337 -3.03 -3.59 -24.23
CA GLN A 337 -2.26 -3.96 -25.43
C GLN A 337 -3.06 -3.74 -26.72
#